data_2f49186730a6b93e009ed6465971807d
#
_entry.id   2f49186730a6b93e009ed6465971807d
#
_cell.length_a   1.000
_cell.length_b   1.000
_cell.length_c   1.000
_cell.angle_alpha   90.00
_cell.angle_beta   90.00
_cell.angle_gamma   90.00
#
_symmetry.space_group_name_H-M   'P 1'
#
loop_
_entity.id
_entity.type
_entity.pdbx_description
1 polymer ?
#
loop_
_entity_poly.entity_id
_entity_poly.type
_entity_poly.pdbx_seq_one_letter_code
_entity_poly.pdbx_strand_id
1 'polypeptide(L)'
;VSKEGTYAFTPTRGNSGESVGEIASVEALWESHDNTEISSSSFKLISNLKYTDGKITFKTSKSFTEGNIVIAAKNSRGIILWSWHIWITGRMTKQIYNNDAGDVMPRNLGALSGNAGETGSSGLLYQWGRKDPFLGSAQDKVASSPATGTFDFVVQNPMTFVTADSMNHDWYYTGSRESDNTRWTDSSSNKSIYDPCPVGWRVPDGGNDGLWAKAAGSSVYFYDYPYDKENCGMNFSNKFSSAGKVWYPAAGFIDSVSALLSGVGSYGCYWTASAYGYAAYCLYFNESGSVVPADFNYRASAF
;
A
#
# COMPACT_ATOMS: atom_id res chain seq x y z
N VAL A 1 -0.82 -14.56 3.81
CA VAL A 1 -1.02 -16.03 3.63
C VAL A 1 0.29 -16.64 3.15
N SER A 2 0.85 -17.62 3.86
CA SER A 2 2.23 -18.07 3.61
C SER A 2 2.39 -19.57 3.32
N LYS A 3 1.31 -20.28 3.06
CA LYS A 3 1.34 -21.70 2.69
C LYS A 3 0.03 -22.15 2.03
N GLU A 4 0.04 -23.33 1.41
CA GLU A 4 -1.18 -24.00 0.97
C GLU A 4 -2.12 -24.29 2.16
N GLY A 5 -3.42 -24.09 1.96
CA GLY A 5 -4.41 -24.38 2.99
C GLY A 5 -5.78 -23.79 2.74
N THR A 6 -6.68 -24.08 3.68
CA THR A 6 -7.98 -23.42 3.78
C THR A 6 -7.87 -22.34 4.85
N TYR A 7 -8.28 -21.15 4.49
CA TYR A 7 -8.26 -19.96 5.35
C TYR A 7 -9.69 -19.51 5.65
N ALA A 8 -9.87 -18.96 6.85
CA ALA A 8 -11.12 -18.40 7.28
C ALA A 8 -10.87 -17.18 8.18
N PHE A 9 -11.66 -16.13 8.03
CA PHE A 9 -11.61 -14.98 8.92
C PHE A 9 -13.01 -14.38 9.13
N THR A 10 -13.19 -13.70 10.26
CA THR A 10 -14.39 -12.91 10.53
C THR A 10 -14.28 -11.59 9.77
N PRO A 11 -15.27 -11.24 8.92
CA PRO A 11 -15.23 -10.02 8.13
C PRO A 11 -15.52 -8.80 9.00
N THR A 12 -14.42 -8.14 9.41
CA THR A 12 -14.47 -6.89 10.18
C THR A 12 -13.81 -5.75 9.41
N ARG A 13 -14.05 -4.51 9.82
CA ARG A 13 -13.40 -3.33 9.27
C ARG A 13 -11.95 -3.26 9.75
N GLY A 14 -11.02 -3.52 8.85
CA GLY A 14 -9.58 -3.48 9.13
C GLY A 14 -9.20 -4.33 10.34
N ASN A 15 -8.51 -3.72 11.29
CA ASN A 15 -8.05 -4.31 12.55
C ASN A 15 -9.05 -4.13 13.72
N SER A 16 -10.24 -3.58 13.45
CA SER A 16 -11.29 -3.41 14.47
C SER A 16 -12.13 -4.69 14.66
N GLY A 17 -12.94 -4.71 15.70
CA GLY A 17 -13.99 -5.72 15.88
C GLY A 17 -15.32 -5.35 15.21
N GLU A 18 -15.38 -4.22 14.48
CA GLU A 18 -16.62 -3.72 13.88
C GLU A 18 -17.03 -4.56 12.68
N SER A 19 -18.31 -4.94 12.64
CA SER A 19 -18.91 -5.62 11.49
C SER A 19 -18.92 -4.70 10.27
N VAL A 20 -18.71 -5.29 9.10
CA VAL A 20 -18.86 -4.57 7.82
C VAL A 20 -20.34 -4.38 7.41
N GLY A 21 -21.28 -4.99 8.13
CA GLY A 21 -22.71 -4.98 7.82
C GLY A 21 -23.22 -6.35 7.35
N GLU A 22 -24.43 -6.39 6.81
CA GLU A 22 -25.09 -7.62 6.32
C GLU A 22 -24.51 -8.03 4.97
N ILE A 23 -23.79 -9.15 4.96
CA ILE A 23 -23.13 -9.70 3.77
C ILE A 23 -24.06 -10.66 3.04
N ALA A 24 -24.36 -10.36 1.78
CA ALA A 24 -25.11 -11.25 0.89
C ALA A 24 -24.20 -12.11 0.00
N SER A 25 -23.06 -11.56 -0.41
CA SER A 25 -22.10 -12.28 -1.27
C SER A 25 -20.65 -11.80 -1.05
N VAL A 26 -19.70 -12.61 -1.50
CA VAL A 26 -18.29 -12.26 -1.58
C VAL A 26 -17.75 -12.60 -2.95
N GLU A 27 -16.85 -11.76 -3.45
CA GLU A 27 -16.19 -11.97 -4.76
C GLU A 27 -14.75 -11.53 -4.75
N ALA A 28 -13.96 -12.05 -5.69
CA ALA A 28 -12.63 -11.55 -6.02
C ALA A 28 -12.78 -10.39 -7.01
N LEU A 29 -12.19 -9.23 -6.71
CA LEU A 29 -12.25 -8.05 -7.56
C LEU A 29 -11.16 -8.08 -8.62
N TRP A 30 -9.91 -8.40 -8.22
CA TRP A 30 -8.78 -8.58 -9.11
C TRP A 30 -7.72 -9.50 -8.47
N GLU A 31 -6.86 -10.01 -9.31
CA GLU A 31 -5.70 -10.83 -8.94
C GLU A 31 -4.48 -10.36 -9.72
N SER A 32 -3.29 -10.36 -9.12
CA SER A 32 -2.05 -10.04 -9.82
C SER A 32 -0.90 -10.96 -9.45
N HIS A 33 -0.01 -11.13 -10.43
CA HIS A 33 1.31 -11.74 -10.31
C HIS A 33 2.33 -10.75 -10.86
N ASP A 34 3.42 -10.47 -10.16
CA ASP A 34 4.49 -9.57 -10.62
C ASP A 34 4.00 -8.21 -11.16
N ASN A 35 3.07 -7.58 -10.45
CA ASN A 35 2.42 -6.30 -10.83
C ASN A 35 1.59 -6.36 -12.14
N THR A 36 1.30 -7.54 -12.64
CA THR A 36 0.44 -7.73 -13.80
C THR A 36 -0.94 -8.18 -13.35
N GLU A 37 -1.98 -7.43 -13.73
CA GLU A 37 -3.36 -7.83 -13.48
C GLU A 37 -3.73 -9.07 -14.30
N ILE A 38 -4.39 -10.01 -13.63
CA ILE A 38 -4.90 -11.22 -14.27
C ILE A 38 -6.38 -11.03 -14.58
N SER A 39 -6.82 -11.41 -15.77
CA SER A 39 -8.23 -11.45 -16.13
C SER A 39 -9.05 -12.28 -15.14
N SER A 40 -10.22 -11.80 -14.76
CA SER A 40 -11.12 -12.47 -13.80
C SER A 40 -11.48 -13.91 -14.18
N SER A 41 -11.51 -14.23 -15.47
CA SER A 41 -11.73 -15.59 -15.97
C SER A 41 -10.52 -16.53 -15.70
N SER A 42 -9.39 -15.99 -15.31
CA SER A 42 -8.13 -16.70 -15.11
C SER A 42 -7.63 -16.67 -13.67
N PHE A 43 -8.42 -16.21 -12.71
CA PHE A 43 -8.06 -16.18 -11.29
C PHE A 43 -7.73 -17.58 -10.77
N LYS A 44 -6.55 -17.74 -10.15
CA LYS A 44 -6.01 -19.04 -9.71
C LYS A 44 -5.40 -19.02 -8.31
N LEU A 45 -5.16 -17.84 -7.74
CA LEU A 45 -4.52 -17.74 -6.41
C LEU A 45 -5.37 -18.36 -5.33
N ILE A 46 -6.68 -18.17 -5.42
CA ILE A 46 -7.63 -18.75 -4.47
C ILE A 46 -8.78 -19.45 -5.20
N SER A 47 -9.42 -20.35 -4.48
CA SER A 47 -10.63 -21.06 -4.91
C SER A 47 -11.61 -21.19 -3.75
N ASN A 48 -12.86 -21.57 -4.05
CA ASN A 48 -13.90 -21.79 -3.05
C ASN A 48 -14.13 -20.57 -2.12
N LEU A 49 -14.02 -19.35 -2.66
CA LEU A 49 -14.35 -18.13 -1.92
C LEU A 49 -15.84 -18.11 -1.61
N LYS A 50 -16.16 -18.03 -0.32
CA LYS A 50 -17.57 -18.00 0.13
C LYS A 50 -17.70 -17.34 1.50
N TYR A 51 -18.89 -16.87 1.78
CA TYR A 51 -19.33 -16.42 3.11
C TYR A 51 -20.33 -17.42 3.68
N THR A 52 -20.03 -17.98 4.83
CA THR A 52 -20.88 -18.98 5.52
C THR A 52 -20.61 -18.91 7.01
N ASP A 53 -21.64 -19.00 7.84
CA ASP A 53 -21.55 -19.01 9.30
C ASP A 53 -20.73 -17.84 9.89
N GLY A 54 -20.95 -16.63 9.35
CA GLY A 54 -20.27 -15.42 9.81
C GLY A 54 -18.79 -15.31 9.41
N LYS A 55 -18.29 -16.18 8.54
CA LYS A 55 -16.89 -16.20 8.10
C LYS A 55 -16.74 -16.16 6.59
N ILE A 56 -15.74 -15.43 6.12
CA ILE A 56 -15.26 -15.56 4.75
C ILE A 56 -14.21 -16.66 4.74
N THR A 57 -14.35 -17.60 3.80
CA THR A 57 -13.44 -18.74 3.64
C THR A 57 -12.96 -18.84 2.20
N PHE A 58 -11.72 -19.27 2.02
CA PHE A 58 -11.14 -19.57 0.71
C PHE A 58 -10.02 -20.63 0.83
N LYS A 59 -9.62 -21.21 -0.29
CA LYS A 59 -8.47 -22.10 -0.38
C LYS A 59 -7.41 -21.48 -1.29
N THR A 60 -6.16 -21.53 -0.88
CA THR A 60 -5.03 -21.22 -1.77
C THR A 60 -4.80 -22.36 -2.77
N SER A 61 -4.11 -22.04 -3.86
CA SER A 61 -3.72 -23.02 -4.88
C SER A 61 -2.88 -24.15 -4.27
N LYS A 62 -3.05 -25.38 -4.79
CA LYS A 62 -2.27 -26.56 -4.38
C LYS A 62 -0.77 -26.41 -4.66
N SER A 63 -0.39 -25.64 -5.66
CA SER A 63 1.01 -25.33 -5.98
C SER A 63 1.55 -24.13 -5.22
N PHE A 64 0.80 -23.55 -4.31
CA PHE A 64 1.14 -22.31 -3.58
C PHE A 64 1.82 -21.28 -4.49
N THR A 65 1.04 -20.70 -5.36
CA THR A 65 1.50 -19.59 -6.21
C THR A 65 1.43 -18.30 -5.42
N GLU A 66 2.50 -17.52 -5.40
CA GLU A 66 2.53 -16.19 -4.77
C GLU A 66 1.82 -15.16 -5.66
N GLY A 67 1.23 -14.14 -5.03
CA GLY A 67 0.51 -13.09 -5.72
C GLY A 67 -0.37 -12.27 -4.78
N ASN A 68 -1.15 -11.41 -5.37
CA ASN A 68 -2.07 -10.51 -4.68
C ASN A 68 -3.49 -10.69 -5.19
N ILE A 69 -4.46 -10.66 -4.29
CA ILE A 69 -5.86 -10.66 -4.65
C ILE A 69 -6.63 -9.73 -3.73
N VAL A 70 -7.54 -8.96 -4.27
CA VAL A 70 -8.52 -8.19 -3.48
C VAL A 70 -9.87 -8.87 -3.56
N ILE A 71 -10.41 -9.19 -2.39
CA ILE A 71 -11.75 -9.72 -2.25
C ILE A 71 -12.68 -8.68 -1.62
N ALA A 72 -13.96 -8.73 -1.94
CA ALA A 72 -14.96 -7.82 -1.41
C ALA A 72 -16.19 -8.56 -0.87
N ALA A 73 -16.76 -8.00 0.20
CA ALA A 73 -18.10 -8.37 0.67
C ALA A 73 -19.13 -7.36 0.14
N LYS A 74 -20.26 -7.86 -0.34
CA LYS A 74 -21.36 -7.07 -0.89
C LYS A 74 -22.66 -7.33 -0.13
N ASN A 75 -23.49 -6.30 -0.06
CA ASN A 75 -24.86 -6.44 0.42
C ASN A 75 -25.81 -7.01 -0.66
N SER A 76 -27.09 -7.19 -0.33
CA SER A 76 -28.12 -7.70 -1.24
C SER A 76 -28.36 -6.83 -2.48
N ARG A 77 -27.93 -5.56 -2.48
CA ARG A 77 -28.01 -4.63 -3.61
C ARG A 77 -26.74 -4.64 -4.48
N GLY A 78 -25.76 -5.49 -4.17
CA GLY A 78 -24.48 -5.55 -4.87
C GLY A 78 -23.48 -4.44 -4.52
N ILE A 79 -23.78 -3.62 -3.50
CA ILE A 79 -22.88 -2.54 -3.05
C ILE A 79 -21.78 -3.16 -2.18
N ILE A 80 -20.53 -2.80 -2.44
CA ILE A 80 -19.39 -3.23 -1.64
C ILE A 80 -19.48 -2.60 -0.25
N LEU A 81 -19.46 -3.44 0.77
CA LEU A 81 -19.44 -3.06 2.17
C LEU A 81 -18.01 -2.86 2.67
N TRP A 82 -17.11 -3.70 2.25
CA TRP A 82 -15.67 -3.67 2.56
C TRP A 82 -14.88 -4.58 1.62
N SER A 83 -13.58 -4.32 1.48
CA SER A 83 -12.63 -5.14 0.72
C SER A 83 -11.39 -5.45 1.57
N TRP A 84 -10.74 -6.56 1.27
CA TRP A 84 -9.51 -7.00 1.90
C TRP A 84 -8.48 -7.38 0.83
N HIS A 85 -7.27 -6.88 0.98
CA HIS A 85 -6.12 -7.34 0.23
C HIS A 85 -5.59 -8.61 0.87
N ILE A 86 -5.58 -9.71 0.12
CA ILE A 86 -5.00 -10.98 0.51
C ILE A 86 -3.66 -11.13 -0.18
N TRP A 87 -2.61 -10.92 0.56
CA TRP A 87 -1.24 -11.09 0.08
C TRP A 87 -0.78 -12.54 0.32
N ILE A 88 -0.59 -13.28 -0.77
CA ILE A 88 -0.11 -14.66 -0.78
C ILE A 88 1.39 -14.61 -1.07
N THR A 89 2.19 -14.85 -0.04
CA THR A 89 3.66 -14.73 -0.12
C THR A 89 4.31 -15.58 0.95
N GLY A 90 5.56 -15.98 0.72
CA GLY A 90 6.36 -16.72 1.68
C GLY A 90 6.49 -16.01 3.03
N ARG A 91 6.88 -16.75 4.05
CA ARG A 91 7.12 -16.17 5.38
C ARG A 91 8.25 -15.14 5.33
N MET A 92 8.01 -13.98 5.90
CA MET A 92 8.97 -12.87 5.96
C MET A 92 9.69 -12.83 7.30
N THR A 93 10.98 -12.48 7.26
CA THR A 93 11.77 -12.17 8.45
C THR A 93 11.91 -10.65 8.53
N LYS A 94 11.66 -10.07 9.71
CA LYS A 94 11.79 -8.64 9.93
C LYS A 94 13.22 -8.14 9.68
N GLN A 95 13.35 -6.92 9.24
CA GLN A 95 14.60 -6.16 9.21
C GLN A 95 14.64 -5.23 10.41
N ILE A 96 15.80 -5.15 11.08
CA ILE A 96 16.02 -4.25 12.21
C ILE A 96 16.74 -3.00 11.69
N TYR A 97 16.11 -1.84 11.85
CA TYR A 97 16.69 -0.58 11.39
C TYR A 97 17.55 0.06 12.48
N ASN A 98 18.57 0.82 12.03
CA ASN A 98 19.54 1.48 12.90
C ASN A 98 18.87 2.48 13.85
N ASN A 99 19.61 2.87 14.89
CA ASN A 99 19.23 3.94 15.84
C ASN A 99 17.88 3.70 16.51
N ASP A 100 17.54 2.45 16.77
CA ASP A 100 16.24 2.05 17.36
C ASP A 100 15.03 2.62 16.58
N ALA A 101 15.18 2.76 15.26
CA ALA A 101 14.09 3.25 14.41
C ALA A 101 12.92 2.26 14.34
N GLY A 102 13.20 0.97 14.51
CA GLY A 102 12.19 -0.08 14.61
C GLY A 102 12.42 -1.26 13.68
N ASP A 103 11.47 -2.18 13.73
CA ASP A 103 11.41 -3.35 12.86
C ASP A 103 10.60 -3.05 11.60
N VAL A 104 11.10 -3.47 10.44
CA VAL A 104 10.49 -3.21 9.13
C VAL A 104 10.27 -4.51 8.38
N MET A 105 9.23 -4.60 7.58
CA MET A 105 9.06 -5.71 6.65
C MET A 105 10.18 -5.70 5.59
N PRO A 106 10.67 -6.88 5.13
CA PRO A 106 11.83 -6.95 4.24
C PRO A 106 11.48 -6.61 2.77
N ARG A 107 10.25 -6.23 2.51
CA ARG A 107 9.72 -5.90 1.17
C ARG A 107 8.49 -5.03 1.26
N ASN A 108 8.15 -4.34 0.17
CA ASN A 108 6.96 -3.52 0.03
C ASN A 108 5.67 -4.34 0.18
N LEU A 109 4.57 -3.69 0.54
CA LEU A 109 3.25 -4.32 0.55
C LEU A 109 2.90 -4.86 -0.84
N GLY A 110 2.50 -6.13 -0.89
CA GLY A 110 2.18 -6.81 -2.13
C GLY A 110 3.39 -7.29 -2.94
N ALA A 111 4.62 -6.98 -2.54
CA ALA A 111 5.80 -7.46 -3.27
C ALA A 111 6.01 -8.96 -3.09
N LEU A 112 6.36 -9.63 -4.17
CA LEU A 112 6.65 -11.07 -4.19
C LEU A 112 8.13 -11.36 -3.91
N SER A 113 8.97 -10.33 -4.00
CA SER A 113 10.40 -10.39 -3.71
C SER A 113 10.88 -9.15 -2.95
N GLY A 114 12.00 -9.28 -2.27
CA GLY A 114 12.78 -8.16 -1.68
C GLY A 114 14.16 -8.01 -2.35
N ASN A 115 14.38 -8.65 -3.49
CA ASN A 115 15.67 -8.65 -4.18
C ASN A 115 15.75 -7.56 -5.25
N ALA A 116 16.94 -7.02 -5.43
CA ALA A 116 17.24 -6.10 -6.51
C ALA A 116 17.05 -6.77 -7.89
N GLY A 117 16.49 -6.03 -8.85
CA GLY A 117 16.30 -6.46 -10.23
C GLY A 117 15.15 -7.45 -10.47
N GLU A 118 14.47 -7.90 -9.43
CA GLU A 118 13.28 -8.75 -9.60
C GLU A 118 12.02 -7.87 -9.77
N THR A 119 11.24 -8.11 -10.81
CA THR A 119 10.00 -7.33 -11.11
C THR A 119 9.00 -7.39 -9.98
N GLY A 120 8.91 -8.52 -9.28
CA GLY A 120 8.07 -8.70 -8.11
C GLY A 120 8.49 -7.90 -6.87
N SER A 121 9.57 -7.12 -6.90
CA SER A 121 10.04 -6.32 -5.76
C SER A 121 9.31 -4.98 -5.59
N SER A 122 8.66 -4.44 -6.63
CA SER A 122 8.02 -3.12 -6.58
C SER A 122 6.84 -3.06 -5.60
N GLY A 123 6.08 -4.14 -5.48
CA GLY A 123 4.88 -4.15 -4.64
C GLY A 123 3.68 -3.45 -5.27
N LEU A 124 2.77 -3.01 -4.43
CA LEU A 124 1.54 -2.32 -4.82
C LEU A 124 1.58 -0.86 -4.35
N LEU A 125 0.85 0.00 -5.06
CA LEU A 125 0.80 1.44 -4.80
C LEU A 125 -0.47 1.81 -4.03
N TYR A 126 -0.38 2.80 -3.14
CA TYR A 126 -1.49 3.23 -2.28
C TYR A 126 -1.64 4.74 -2.31
N GLN A 127 -2.86 5.25 -2.53
CA GLN A 127 -3.17 6.65 -2.20
C GLN A 127 -3.14 6.83 -0.68
N TRP A 128 -2.57 7.93 -0.21
CA TRP A 128 -2.38 8.15 1.22
C TRP A 128 -3.68 8.07 2.03
N GLY A 129 -3.71 7.22 3.03
CA GLY A 129 -4.89 7.02 3.86
C GLY A 129 -5.91 6.01 3.32
N ARG A 130 -5.68 5.39 2.16
CA ARG A 130 -6.53 4.31 1.64
C ARG A 130 -5.99 2.94 2.02
N LYS A 131 -6.92 2.00 2.23
CA LYS A 131 -6.63 0.60 2.53
C LYS A 131 -6.45 -0.29 1.29
N ASP A 132 -6.99 0.15 0.16
CA ASP A 132 -7.01 -0.65 -1.07
C ASP A 132 -5.85 -0.27 -1.99
N PRO A 133 -5.11 -1.27 -2.50
CA PRO A 133 -3.98 -1.06 -3.38
C PRO A 133 -4.36 -0.83 -4.83
N PHE A 134 -3.44 -0.20 -5.55
CA PHE A 134 -3.43 -0.09 -7.01
C PHE A 134 -2.24 -0.85 -7.60
N LEU A 135 -2.45 -1.40 -8.81
CA LEU A 135 -1.39 -1.98 -9.60
C LEU A 135 -0.53 -0.87 -10.24
N GLY A 136 0.72 -1.20 -10.54
CA GLY A 136 1.63 -0.31 -11.26
C GLY A 136 1.29 -0.20 -12.75
N SER A 137 0.04 0.12 -13.08
CA SER A 137 -0.45 0.35 -14.44
C SER A 137 -1.36 1.58 -14.46
N ALA A 138 -1.66 2.11 -15.65
CA ALA A 138 -2.67 3.16 -15.79
C ALA A 138 -4.02 2.67 -15.25
N GLN A 139 -4.75 3.57 -14.59
CA GLN A 139 -6.01 3.20 -13.95
C GLN A 139 -7.16 3.26 -14.93
N ASP A 140 -7.88 2.17 -15.08
CA ASP A 140 -9.08 2.09 -15.95
C ASP A 140 -10.28 2.81 -15.34
N LYS A 141 -10.32 2.89 -13.99
CA LYS A 141 -11.41 3.53 -13.25
C LYS A 141 -10.88 4.75 -12.52
N VAL A 142 -11.26 5.91 -12.99
CA VAL A 142 -10.85 7.21 -12.44
C VAL A 142 -12.08 8.03 -12.07
N ALA A 143 -12.03 8.68 -10.91
CA ALA A 143 -13.02 9.65 -10.47
C ALA A 143 -12.30 10.92 -9.99
N SER A 144 -13.02 12.04 -9.92
CA SER A 144 -12.44 13.32 -9.53
C SER A 144 -12.93 13.77 -8.16
N SER A 145 -12.03 14.20 -7.30
CA SER A 145 -12.35 15.06 -6.17
C SER A 145 -12.80 16.44 -6.72
N PRO A 146 -13.74 17.17 -6.07
CA PRO A 146 -14.36 16.85 -4.78
C PRO A 146 -15.60 15.94 -4.86
N ALA A 147 -16.08 15.60 -6.04
CA ALA A 147 -17.37 14.91 -6.19
C ALA A 147 -17.43 13.52 -5.53
N THR A 148 -16.29 12.82 -5.47
CA THR A 148 -16.19 11.44 -5.02
C THR A 148 -15.13 11.22 -3.94
N GLY A 149 -14.49 12.28 -3.44
CA GLY A 149 -13.41 12.21 -2.47
C GLY A 149 -13.90 11.95 -1.04
N THR A 150 -14.59 10.84 -0.80
CA THR A 150 -15.08 10.44 0.54
C THR A 150 -14.68 9.01 0.87
N PHE A 151 -14.58 8.70 2.16
CA PHE A 151 -14.32 7.31 2.59
C PHE A 151 -15.40 6.35 2.13
N ASP A 152 -16.67 6.74 2.19
CA ASP A 152 -17.78 5.90 1.73
C ASP A 152 -17.64 5.56 0.25
N PHE A 153 -17.30 6.56 -0.58
CA PHE A 153 -17.09 6.31 -2.01
C PHE A 153 -15.93 5.34 -2.26
N VAL A 154 -14.76 5.55 -1.67
CA VAL A 154 -13.58 4.71 -1.93
C VAL A 154 -13.72 3.31 -1.33
N VAL A 155 -14.46 3.14 -0.24
CA VAL A 155 -14.79 1.81 0.31
C VAL A 155 -15.73 1.05 -0.63
N GLN A 156 -16.73 1.72 -1.20
CA GLN A 156 -17.65 1.11 -2.17
C GLN A 156 -17.03 0.91 -3.56
N ASN A 157 -15.96 1.66 -3.88
CA ASN A 157 -15.25 1.64 -5.17
C ASN A 157 -13.74 1.45 -4.96
N PRO A 158 -13.29 0.31 -4.40
CA PRO A 158 -11.90 0.11 -4.00
C PRO A 158 -10.91 0.16 -5.17
N MET A 159 -11.36 -0.13 -6.38
CA MET A 159 -10.54 -0.12 -7.60
C MET A 159 -10.56 1.23 -8.34
N THR A 160 -11.28 2.23 -7.84
CA THR A 160 -11.35 3.55 -8.49
C THR A 160 -10.29 4.47 -7.92
N PHE A 161 -9.40 4.97 -8.77
CA PHE A 161 -8.44 6.00 -8.43
C PHE A 161 -9.16 7.35 -8.35
N VAL A 162 -8.95 8.11 -7.27
CA VAL A 162 -9.57 9.43 -7.10
C VAL A 162 -8.51 10.51 -7.31
N THR A 163 -8.62 11.24 -8.44
CA THR A 163 -7.68 12.33 -8.73
C THR A 163 -7.93 13.53 -7.82
N ALA A 164 -6.86 14.26 -7.54
CA ALA A 164 -6.95 15.55 -6.84
C ALA A 164 -7.61 16.61 -7.72
N ASP A 165 -8.23 17.59 -7.09
CA ASP A 165 -8.42 18.88 -7.74
C ASP A 165 -7.14 19.72 -7.69
N SER A 166 -7.09 20.79 -8.48
CA SER A 166 -5.92 21.68 -8.59
C SER A 166 -5.60 22.46 -7.30
N MET A 167 -6.47 22.44 -6.30
CA MET A 167 -6.31 23.23 -5.08
C MET A 167 -5.97 22.41 -3.84
N ASN A 168 -6.41 21.16 -3.77
CA ASN A 168 -6.31 20.36 -2.54
C ASN A 168 -5.21 19.31 -2.56
N HIS A 169 -4.76 18.84 -3.74
CA HIS A 169 -3.74 17.82 -3.90
C HIS A 169 -4.01 16.51 -3.14
N ASP A 170 -5.26 16.33 -2.71
CA ASP A 170 -5.75 15.22 -1.91
C ASP A 170 -6.95 14.55 -2.59
N TRP A 171 -7.04 13.23 -2.50
CA TRP A 171 -8.20 12.49 -2.98
C TRP A 171 -9.41 12.67 -2.05
N TYR A 172 -9.18 12.94 -0.76
CA TYR A 172 -10.21 13.13 0.25
C TYR A 172 -10.60 14.61 0.33
N TYR A 173 -11.87 14.88 0.19
CA TYR A 173 -12.40 16.24 0.15
C TYR A 173 -13.51 16.45 1.20
N THR A 174 -13.31 17.39 2.10
CA THR A 174 -14.21 17.72 3.22
C THR A 174 -14.98 19.01 3.01
N GLY A 175 -14.89 19.64 1.83
CA GLY A 175 -15.43 20.96 1.56
C GLY A 175 -14.51 22.12 1.95
N SER A 176 -13.35 21.83 2.53
CA SER A 176 -12.31 22.78 2.91
C SER A 176 -10.93 22.21 2.59
N ARG A 177 -9.88 23.03 2.74
CA ARG A 177 -8.49 22.57 2.63
C ARG A 177 -8.03 21.74 3.83
N GLU A 178 -8.82 21.63 4.86
CA GLU A 178 -8.51 20.81 6.02
C GLU A 178 -8.85 19.36 5.72
N SER A 179 -7.83 18.56 5.61
CA SER A 179 -7.93 17.12 5.39
C SER A 179 -7.85 16.39 6.74
N ASP A 180 -8.50 15.25 6.85
CA ASP A 180 -8.25 14.34 7.94
C ASP A 180 -6.79 13.86 7.91
N ASN A 181 -6.06 14.12 8.96
CA ASN A 181 -4.64 13.82 9.12
C ASN A 181 -4.37 12.47 9.83
N THR A 182 -5.44 11.73 10.17
CA THR A 182 -5.35 10.51 10.97
C THR A 182 -5.77 9.24 10.22
N ARG A 183 -5.76 9.25 8.88
CA ARG A 183 -6.36 8.18 8.04
C ARG A 183 -5.74 6.80 8.24
N TRP A 184 -4.42 6.69 8.34
CA TRP A 184 -3.73 5.43 8.64
C TRP A 184 -3.45 5.22 10.12
N THR A 185 -3.68 6.27 10.92
CA THR A 185 -3.61 6.20 12.38
C THR A 185 -4.92 6.67 12.99
N ASP A 186 -5.19 6.30 14.23
CA ASP A 186 -6.21 6.94 15.05
C ASP A 186 -5.66 8.19 15.77
N SER A 187 -6.49 8.84 16.58
CA SER A 187 -6.11 10.02 17.38
C SER A 187 -5.01 9.74 18.42
N SER A 188 -4.73 8.47 18.70
CA SER A 188 -3.68 8.01 19.61
C SER A 188 -2.45 7.46 18.89
N SER A 189 -2.34 7.70 17.57
CA SER A 189 -1.28 7.19 16.69
C SER A 189 -1.23 5.65 16.56
N ASN A 190 -2.31 4.96 16.93
CA ASN A 190 -2.43 3.53 16.65
C ASN A 190 -2.86 3.30 15.21
N LYS A 191 -2.67 2.08 14.74
CA LYS A 191 -3.14 1.62 13.43
C LYS A 191 -4.65 1.80 13.29
N SER A 192 -5.08 2.55 12.27
CA SER A 192 -6.50 2.72 11.95
C SER A 192 -7.06 1.54 11.15
N ILE A 193 -8.38 1.54 10.92
CA ILE A 193 -9.05 0.54 10.06
C ILE A 193 -8.64 0.65 8.58
N TYR A 194 -8.09 1.78 8.17
CA TYR A 194 -7.66 2.05 6.78
C TYR A 194 -6.17 1.79 6.54
N ASP A 195 -5.39 1.49 7.57
CA ASP A 195 -3.98 1.13 7.39
C ASP A 195 -3.86 -0.23 6.66
N PRO A 196 -3.18 -0.28 5.50
CA PRO A 196 -3.15 -1.46 4.64
C PRO A 196 -2.23 -2.58 5.12
N CYS A 197 -1.37 -2.31 6.11
CA CYS A 197 -0.39 -3.29 6.57
C CYS A 197 -1.06 -4.52 7.20
N PRO A 198 -0.45 -5.71 7.10
CA PRO A 198 -0.93 -6.91 7.78
C PRO A 198 -1.00 -6.77 9.30
N VAL A 199 -1.71 -7.69 9.95
CA VAL A 199 -1.77 -7.78 11.42
C VAL A 199 -0.37 -7.83 12.02
N GLY A 200 -0.14 -7.03 13.05
CA GLY A 200 1.17 -6.88 13.72
C GLY A 200 2.10 -5.86 13.06
N TRP A 201 1.69 -5.26 11.94
CA TRP A 201 2.41 -4.22 11.22
C TRP A 201 1.54 -2.99 11.01
N ARG A 202 2.16 -1.85 10.85
CA ARG A 202 1.51 -0.59 10.46
C ARG A 202 2.38 0.22 9.51
N VAL A 203 1.79 1.18 8.83
CA VAL A 203 2.53 2.19 8.07
C VAL A 203 3.38 2.99 9.07
N PRO A 204 4.68 3.23 8.79
CA PRO A 204 5.57 3.89 9.75
C PRO A 204 5.28 5.36 9.92
N ASP A 205 5.74 5.94 11.05
CA ASP A 205 5.72 7.39 11.25
C ASP A 205 6.76 8.07 10.38
N GLY A 206 6.46 9.28 9.95
CA GLY A 206 7.30 10.14 9.11
C GLY A 206 7.73 11.43 9.78
N GLY A 207 8.37 12.29 8.99
CA GLY A 207 8.95 13.54 9.47
C GLY A 207 10.34 13.37 10.07
N ASN A 208 10.81 14.40 10.77
CA ASN A 208 12.19 14.44 11.28
C ASN A 208 12.53 13.34 12.29
N ASP A 209 11.54 12.87 13.03
CA ASP A 209 11.67 11.78 14.00
C ASP A 209 11.10 10.45 13.49
N GLY A 210 10.73 10.42 12.19
CA GLY A 210 10.14 9.24 11.55
C GLY A 210 11.14 8.13 11.25
N LEU A 211 10.62 6.99 10.78
CA LEU A 211 11.38 5.76 10.57
C LEU A 211 12.71 5.98 9.83
N TRP A 212 12.65 6.57 8.63
CA TRP A 212 13.84 6.68 7.77
C TRP A 212 14.81 7.76 8.23
N ALA A 213 14.31 8.90 8.73
CA ALA A 213 15.15 9.94 9.29
C ALA A 213 15.90 9.43 10.51
N LYS A 214 15.22 8.72 11.40
CA LYS A 214 15.83 8.10 12.57
C LYS A 214 16.84 7.02 12.19
N ALA A 215 16.49 6.12 11.27
CA ALA A 215 17.40 5.08 10.79
C ALA A 215 18.64 5.64 10.12
N ALA A 216 18.50 6.70 9.33
CA ALA A 216 19.62 7.40 8.69
C ALA A 216 20.49 8.20 9.66
N GLY A 217 19.99 8.49 10.88
CA GLY A 217 20.60 9.43 11.83
C GLY A 217 20.48 10.88 11.42
N SER A 218 19.61 11.21 10.45
CA SER A 218 19.38 12.57 9.95
C SER A 218 18.10 12.62 9.13
N SER A 219 17.32 13.69 9.28
CA SER A 219 16.23 14.04 8.39
C SER A 219 16.69 14.86 7.18
N VAL A 220 17.95 15.29 7.19
CA VAL A 220 18.52 16.12 6.15
C VAL A 220 18.75 15.28 4.89
N TYR A 221 18.39 15.86 3.80
CA TYR A 221 18.68 15.50 2.44
C TYR A 221 20.16 15.12 2.22
N PHE A 222 20.42 14.03 1.53
CA PHE A 222 21.75 13.67 1.12
C PHE A 222 21.82 13.32 -0.37
N TYR A 223 22.96 13.66 -0.97
CA TYR A 223 23.21 13.56 -2.40
C TYR A 223 24.22 12.46 -2.69
N ASP A 224 24.37 12.17 -3.98
CA ASP A 224 25.37 11.24 -4.50
C ASP A 224 25.30 9.84 -3.86
N TYR A 225 24.09 9.46 -3.38
CA TYR A 225 23.88 8.12 -2.87
C TYR A 225 23.80 7.15 -4.06
N PRO A 226 24.50 5.99 -4.00
CA PRO A 226 24.57 5.09 -5.14
C PRO A 226 23.21 4.58 -5.59
N TYR A 227 22.78 5.00 -6.78
CA TYR A 227 21.63 4.46 -7.47
C TYR A 227 22.05 3.28 -8.36
N ASP A 228 21.39 2.13 -8.19
CA ASP A 228 21.62 0.96 -9.03
C ASP A 228 20.76 1.06 -10.30
N LYS A 229 21.38 1.51 -11.40
CA LYS A 229 20.69 1.71 -12.68
C LYS A 229 20.31 0.39 -13.35
N GLU A 230 21.03 -0.68 -13.11
CA GLU A 230 20.74 -2.00 -13.67
C GLU A 230 19.47 -2.60 -13.04
N ASN A 231 19.35 -2.48 -11.72
CA ASN A 231 18.25 -3.03 -10.95
C ASN A 231 17.15 -2.01 -10.60
N CYS A 232 17.28 -0.76 -11.05
CA CYS A 232 16.31 0.32 -10.88
C CYS A 232 15.89 0.54 -9.43
N GLY A 233 16.83 0.94 -8.57
CA GLY A 233 16.52 1.20 -7.16
C GLY A 233 17.75 1.56 -6.34
N MET A 234 17.57 1.56 -5.02
CA MET A 234 18.65 1.88 -4.07
C MET A 234 18.82 0.81 -3.00
N ASN A 235 20.09 0.52 -2.70
CA ASN A 235 20.47 -0.35 -1.60
C ASN A 235 20.85 0.49 -0.38
N PHE A 236 19.98 0.54 0.61
CA PHE A 236 20.19 1.27 1.87
C PHE A 236 20.79 0.40 3.00
N SER A 237 21.35 -0.77 2.67
CA SER A 237 22.15 -1.54 3.62
C SER A 237 23.27 -0.64 4.17
N ASN A 238 23.59 -0.76 5.45
CA ASN A 238 24.49 0.13 6.20
C ASN A 238 23.98 1.57 6.43
N LYS A 239 23.04 2.08 5.64
CA LYS A 239 22.43 3.39 5.88
C LYS A 239 21.22 3.27 6.82
N PHE A 240 20.30 2.36 6.52
CA PHE A 240 19.11 2.14 7.34
C PHE A 240 19.22 0.92 8.25
N SER A 241 20.03 -0.07 7.92
CA SER A 241 20.25 -1.26 8.74
C SER A 241 21.70 -1.75 8.60
N SER A 242 22.34 -2.00 9.73
CA SER A 242 23.69 -2.63 9.78
C SER A 242 23.60 -4.17 9.75
N ALA A 243 22.41 -4.74 9.92
CA ALA A 243 22.21 -6.17 10.11
C ALA A 243 21.68 -6.92 8.88
N GLY A 244 21.39 -6.22 7.78
CA GLY A 244 20.78 -6.89 6.63
C GLY A 244 20.74 -6.09 5.34
N LYS A 245 20.31 -6.76 4.27
CA LYS A 245 20.09 -6.15 2.97
C LYS A 245 18.81 -5.32 3.01
N VAL A 246 18.89 -4.05 2.64
CA VAL A 246 17.76 -3.12 2.57
C VAL A 246 17.68 -2.58 1.15
N TRP A 247 16.77 -3.14 0.38
CA TRP A 247 16.53 -2.77 -1.01
C TRP A 247 15.20 -2.03 -1.16
N TYR A 248 15.25 -0.88 -1.84
CA TYR A 248 14.09 -0.10 -2.23
C TYR A 248 14.06 0.06 -3.75
N PRO A 249 13.12 -0.57 -4.48
CA PRO A 249 12.98 -0.37 -5.92
C PRO A 249 12.47 1.04 -6.25
N ALA A 250 12.86 1.58 -7.37
CA ALA A 250 12.25 2.79 -7.93
C ALA A 250 10.91 2.41 -8.60
N ALA A 251 9.90 2.14 -7.79
CA ALA A 251 8.61 1.62 -8.25
C ALA A 251 7.78 2.66 -9.05
N GLY A 252 8.20 3.93 -9.04
CA GLY A 252 7.45 5.02 -9.63
C GLY A 252 6.22 5.38 -8.79
N PHE A 253 5.25 6.02 -9.41
CA PHE A 253 4.02 6.46 -8.77
C PHE A 253 2.88 6.63 -9.77
N ILE A 254 1.64 6.59 -9.28
CA ILE A 254 0.47 7.00 -10.07
C ILE A 254 0.23 8.49 -9.77
N ASP A 255 0.26 9.29 -10.82
CA ASP A 255 0.14 10.74 -10.71
C ASP A 255 -1.24 11.17 -10.23
N SER A 256 -1.27 12.13 -9.33
CA SER A 256 -2.46 12.61 -8.62
C SER A 256 -3.53 13.28 -9.52
N VAL A 257 -3.16 13.71 -10.70
CA VAL A 257 -4.05 14.44 -11.63
C VAL A 257 -4.40 13.58 -12.85
N SER A 258 -3.38 12.99 -13.48
CA SER A 258 -3.57 12.21 -14.71
C SER A 258 -3.98 10.76 -14.47
N ALA A 259 -3.80 10.22 -13.26
CA ALA A 259 -3.96 8.81 -12.92
C ALA A 259 -3.06 7.87 -13.75
N LEU A 260 -1.97 8.39 -14.31
CA LEU A 260 -1.01 7.62 -15.09
C LEU A 260 0.19 7.22 -14.24
N LEU A 261 0.71 6.02 -14.51
CA LEU A 261 1.96 5.55 -13.92
C LEU A 261 3.14 6.35 -14.49
N SER A 262 4.02 6.83 -13.63
CA SER A 262 5.18 7.66 -13.97
C SER A 262 6.40 7.29 -13.13
N GLY A 263 7.58 7.64 -13.59
CA GLY A 263 8.84 7.53 -12.83
C GLY A 263 9.31 6.12 -12.50
N VAL A 264 8.74 5.08 -13.11
CA VAL A 264 9.22 3.70 -12.93
C VAL A 264 10.67 3.58 -13.38
N GLY A 265 11.49 2.97 -12.53
CA GLY A 265 12.92 2.81 -12.80
C GLY A 265 13.75 4.06 -12.52
N SER A 266 13.16 5.19 -12.10
CA SER A 266 13.91 6.43 -11.80
C SER A 266 13.50 7.11 -10.49
N TYR A 267 12.34 6.76 -9.94
CA TYR A 267 11.73 7.46 -8.82
C TYR A 267 11.20 6.48 -7.76
N GLY A 268 11.66 6.61 -6.52
CA GLY A 268 11.15 5.90 -5.36
C GLY A 268 10.55 6.87 -4.36
N CYS A 269 9.31 6.63 -3.98
CA CYS A 269 8.64 7.33 -2.91
C CYS A 269 7.83 6.33 -2.07
N TYR A 270 7.96 6.43 -0.75
CA TYR A 270 7.38 5.47 0.18
C TYR A 270 6.66 6.21 1.30
N TRP A 271 5.37 6.01 1.38
CA TRP A 271 4.51 6.69 2.32
C TRP A 271 4.83 6.40 3.79
N THR A 272 4.59 7.40 4.60
CA THR A 272 4.43 7.28 6.06
C THR A 272 2.98 7.55 6.46
N ALA A 273 2.62 7.22 7.71
CA ALA A 273 1.30 7.54 8.26
C ALA A 273 1.16 9.02 8.67
N SER A 274 2.27 9.77 8.69
CA SER A 274 2.31 11.15 9.19
C SER A 274 1.93 12.16 8.11
N ALA A 275 1.00 13.02 8.44
CA ALA A 275 0.57 14.13 7.59
C ALA A 275 1.56 15.31 7.61
N TYR A 276 1.57 16.10 6.54
CA TYR A 276 2.27 17.37 6.44
C TYR A 276 1.38 18.40 5.71
N GLY A 277 0.62 19.17 6.44
CA GLY A 277 -0.37 20.08 5.85
C GLY A 277 -1.36 19.34 4.96
N TYR A 278 -1.44 19.71 3.68
CA TYR A 278 -2.24 19.03 2.65
C TYR A 278 -1.49 17.86 1.95
N ALA A 279 -0.26 17.61 2.36
CA ALA A 279 0.58 16.52 1.89
C ALA A 279 0.77 15.45 2.99
N ALA A 280 1.57 14.44 2.72
CA ALA A 280 2.01 13.47 3.72
C ALA A 280 3.49 13.18 3.57
N TYR A 281 4.16 12.87 4.68
CA TYR A 281 5.57 12.52 4.67
C TYR A 281 5.84 11.22 3.94
N CYS A 282 6.98 11.16 3.27
CA CYS A 282 7.50 9.98 2.59
C CYS A 282 9.03 9.90 2.65
N LEU A 283 9.60 8.72 2.43
CA LEU A 283 10.96 8.59 1.94
C LEU A 283 10.94 8.85 0.45
N TYR A 284 11.79 9.74 -0.04
CA TYR A 284 12.00 10.00 -1.44
C TYR A 284 13.44 9.68 -1.86
N PHE A 285 13.59 9.13 -3.07
CA PHE A 285 14.88 9.07 -3.77
C PHE A 285 14.69 9.02 -5.30
N ASN A 286 15.76 9.34 -6.04
CA ASN A 286 15.75 9.29 -7.50
C ASN A 286 17.07 8.78 -8.10
N GLU A 287 17.06 8.56 -9.40
CA GLU A 287 18.20 8.04 -10.17
C GLU A 287 19.43 8.95 -10.18
N SER A 288 19.32 10.23 -9.79
CA SER A 288 20.45 11.14 -9.64
C SER A 288 21.19 10.98 -8.31
N GLY A 289 20.77 10.07 -7.44
CA GLY A 289 21.37 9.85 -6.13
C GLY A 289 20.86 10.76 -5.02
N SER A 290 19.80 11.51 -5.27
CA SER A 290 19.16 12.34 -4.25
C SER A 290 18.31 11.48 -3.34
N VAL A 291 18.43 11.64 -2.01
CA VAL A 291 17.62 10.94 -1.01
C VAL A 291 17.12 11.92 0.06
N VAL A 292 15.84 11.89 0.34
CA VAL A 292 15.20 12.72 1.38
C VAL A 292 14.40 11.82 2.32
N PRO A 293 14.92 11.52 3.53
CA PRO A 293 14.28 10.61 4.48
C PRO A 293 12.96 11.13 5.06
N ALA A 294 12.72 12.43 4.98
CA ALA A 294 11.51 13.11 5.49
C ALA A 294 10.98 14.09 4.44
N ASP A 295 10.84 13.64 3.20
CA ASP A 295 10.16 14.40 2.15
C ASP A 295 8.64 14.34 2.33
N PHE A 296 7.91 15.08 1.49
CA PHE A 296 6.45 15.05 1.49
C PHE A 296 5.91 15.09 0.06
N ASN A 297 4.74 14.49 -0.14
CA ASN A 297 4.11 14.46 -1.45
C ASN A 297 2.59 14.55 -1.36
N TYR A 298 1.94 14.78 -2.50
CA TYR A 298 0.50 14.96 -2.62
C TYR A 298 -0.25 13.67 -2.31
N ARG A 299 -1.24 13.73 -1.41
CA ARG A 299 -1.98 12.58 -0.89
C ARG A 299 -2.81 11.83 -1.94
N ALA A 300 -3.15 12.48 -3.03
CA ALA A 300 -3.87 11.85 -4.13
C ALA A 300 -2.96 11.02 -5.04
N SER A 301 -1.64 11.22 -5.03
CA SER A 301 -0.70 10.30 -5.68
C SER A 301 -0.74 8.93 -5.00
N ALA A 302 -0.39 7.87 -5.72
CA ALA A 302 -0.20 6.56 -5.11
C ALA A 302 1.27 6.14 -5.22
N PHE A 303 1.85 5.76 -4.07
CA PHE A 303 3.20 5.28 -3.92
C PHE A 303 3.22 3.91 -3.25
#